data_82558a2a0312b3a857569f0fc7d55873
#
_entry.id   82558a2a0312b3a857569f0fc7d55873
#
_cell.length_a   1.000
_cell.length_b   1.000
_cell.length_c   1.000
_cell.angle_alpha   90.00
_cell.angle_beta   90.00
_cell.angle_gamma   90.00
#
_symmetry.space_group_name_H-M   'P 1'
#
loop_
_entity.id
_entity.type
_entity.pdbx_description
1 polymer ?
#
loop_
_entity_poly.entity_id
_entity_poly.type
_entity_poly.pdbx_seq_one_letter_code
_entity_poly.pdbx_strand_id
1 'polypeptide(L)'
;MKLNKYIDHTLLKPEASEEQILKLIEEAKVYDFASICVNPTWIEFAAEQLKGSDVKVCVPIGFPLGANTSDVKAFETKDAIQKGAGEVDMVINVGALKSKDYDLVERDIRAVVEAANGTLVKVILETCLLTDEEKVKACQLAQKAGADFVKTSTGFSTGGATVEDVALMRKTVGPDMGVKASGGARSYEDALAFIEADRKSTRLTPVTL
;
A
#
# COMPACT_ATOMS: atom_id res chain seq x y z
N MET A 1 4.42 6.55 22.41
CA MET A 1 3.87 5.52 21.51
C MET A 1 5.02 4.94 20.70
N LYS A 2 5.07 3.63 20.51
CA LYS A 2 6.09 3.02 19.63
C LYS A 2 5.59 3.09 18.19
N LEU A 3 6.26 3.86 17.32
CA LEU A 3 5.86 4.06 15.91
C LEU A 3 6.31 2.94 14.96
N ASN A 4 7.21 2.08 15.39
CA ASN A 4 7.84 1.07 14.53
C ASN A 4 6.82 0.17 13.81
N LYS A 5 5.79 -0.30 14.50
CA LYS A 5 4.74 -1.16 13.89
C LYS A 5 3.75 -0.40 12.98
N TYR A 6 3.91 0.91 12.83
CA TYR A 6 3.18 1.71 11.84
C TYR A 6 3.95 1.86 10.53
N ILE A 7 5.23 1.47 10.47
CA ILE A 7 6.13 1.75 9.35
C ILE A 7 6.20 0.55 8.39
N ASP A 8 5.94 0.83 7.11
CA ASP A 8 6.27 -0.03 5.99
C ASP A 8 7.54 0.54 5.32
N HIS A 9 8.71 -0.04 5.63
CA HIS A 9 10.01 0.44 5.15
C HIS A 9 10.18 0.10 3.67
N THR A 10 10.28 1.13 2.81
CA THR A 10 9.99 0.99 1.38
C THR A 10 11.18 1.36 0.50
N LEU A 11 11.51 0.50 -0.47
CA LEU A 11 12.46 0.78 -1.55
C LEU A 11 11.94 0.18 -2.87
N LEU A 12 11.38 1.03 -3.74
CA LEU A 12 10.75 0.65 -5.00
C LEU A 12 11.45 1.24 -6.24
N LYS A 13 12.63 1.83 -6.06
CA LYS A 13 13.41 2.34 -7.19
C LYS A 13 13.81 1.18 -8.12
N PRO A 14 13.68 1.34 -9.45
CA PRO A 14 14.00 0.26 -10.39
C PRO A 14 15.47 -0.15 -10.36
N GLU A 15 16.37 0.78 -9.99
CA GLU A 15 17.80 0.55 -9.88
C GLU A 15 18.25 0.02 -8.50
N ALA A 16 17.32 -0.29 -7.59
CA ALA A 16 17.67 -0.79 -6.26
C ALA A 16 18.48 -2.09 -6.37
N SER A 17 19.68 -2.09 -5.81
CA SER A 17 20.59 -3.24 -5.79
C SER A 17 20.28 -4.19 -4.62
N GLU A 18 20.76 -5.44 -4.73
CA GLU A 18 20.65 -6.43 -3.66
C GLU A 18 21.21 -5.92 -2.32
N GLU A 19 22.36 -5.21 -2.35
CA GLU A 19 22.96 -4.62 -1.16
C GLU A 19 22.03 -3.60 -0.50
N GLN A 20 21.35 -2.77 -1.29
CA GLN A 20 20.39 -1.80 -0.77
C GLN A 20 19.14 -2.48 -0.18
N ILE A 21 18.66 -3.56 -0.82
CA ILE A 21 17.55 -4.36 -0.30
C ILE A 21 17.95 -5.07 0.99
N LEU A 22 19.16 -5.63 1.07
CA LEU A 22 19.66 -6.25 2.31
C LEU A 22 19.74 -5.24 3.44
N LYS A 23 20.26 -4.05 3.19
CA LYS A 23 20.28 -2.96 4.18
C LYS A 23 18.88 -2.59 4.67
N LEU A 24 17.91 -2.46 3.76
CA LEU A 24 16.50 -2.22 4.10
C LEU A 24 15.94 -3.29 5.05
N ILE A 25 16.25 -4.57 4.76
CA ILE A 25 15.81 -5.71 5.56
C ILE A 25 16.43 -5.67 6.96
N GLU A 26 17.74 -5.42 7.06
CA GLU A 26 18.44 -5.32 8.32
C GLU A 26 17.90 -4.20 9.19
N GLU A 27 17.69 -3.00 8.62
CA GLU A 27 17.04 -1.89 9.31
C GLU A 27 15.65 -2.27 9.81
N ALA A 28 14.83 -2.91 8.98
CA ALA A 28 13.48 -3.32 9.37
C ALA A 28 13.49 -4.35 10.53
N LYS A 29 14.46 -5.26 10.57
CA LYS A 29 14.64 -6.21 11.68
C LYS A 29 15.09 -5.52 12.96
N VAL A 30 16.08 -4.62 12.87
CA VAL A 30 16.63 -3.89 14.02
C VAL A 30 15.57 -3.01 14.68
N TYR A 31 14.80 -2.30 13.88
CA TYR A 31 13.75 -1.39 14.38
C TYR A 31 12.39 -2.07 14.55
N ASP A 32 12.28 -3.35 14.21
CA ASP A 32 11.03 -4.13 14.32
C ASP A 32 9.85 -3.45 13.62
N PHE A 33 10.04 -3.06 12.34
CA PHE A 33 9.00 -2.44 11.54
C PHE A 33 7.85 -3.42 11.19
N ALA A 34 6.73 -2.89 10.71
CA ALA A 34 5.59 -3.72 10.34
C ALA A 34 5.87 -4.57 9.09
N SER A 35 6.45 -3.94 8.06
CA SER A 35 6.83 -4.59 6.82
C SER A 35 8.03 -3.89 6.16
N ILE A 36 8.62 -4.58 5.21
CA ILE A 36 9.36 -3.95 4.10
C ILE A 36 8.47 -3.94 2.86
N CYS A 37 8.65 -2.94 1.98
CA CYS A 37 7.95 -2.91 0.69
C CYS A 37 8.98 -2.82 -0.44
N VAL A 38 9.03 -3.85 -1.29
CA VAL A 38 10.04 -4.03 -2.35
C VAL A 38 9.40 -4.42 -3.67
N ASN A 39 10.10 -4.23 -4.79
CA ASN A 39 9.64 -4.71 -6.09
C ASN A 39 9.56 -6.24 -6.12
N PRO A 40 8.63 -6.83 -6.91
CA PRO A 40 8.35 -8.27 -6.91
C PRO A 40 9.58 -9.17 -7.16
N THR A 41 10.58 -8.71 -7.91
CA THR A 41 11.82 -9.44 -8.13
C THR A 41 12.59 -9.80 -6.86
N TRP A 42 12.36 -9.07 -5.76
CA TRP A 42 13.06 -9.24 -4.48
C TRP A 42 12.31 -10.10 -3.45
N ILE A 43 11.12 -10.63 -3.79
CA ILE A 43 10.26 -11.33 -2.81
C ILE A 43 10.98 -12.52 -2.18
N GLU A 44 11.50 -13.45 -3.00
CA GLU A 44 12.12 -14.69 -2.51
C GLU A 44 13.36 -14.38 -1.67
N PHE A 45 14.20 -13.44 -2.13
CA PHE A 45 15.36 -12.97 -1.36
C PHE A 45 14.94 -12.38 -0.01
N ALA A 46 13.96 -11.47 -0.01
CA ALA A 46 13.49 -10.82 1.20
C ALA A 46 12.82 -11.81 2.17
N ALA A 47 12.00 -12.73 1.66
CA ALA A 47 11.34 -13.75 2.46
C ALA A 47 12.36 -14.68 3.14
N GLU A 48 13.43 -15.05 2.44
CA GLU A 48 14.53 -15.86 3.02
C GLU A 48 15.25 -15.09 4.14
N GLN A 49 15.61 -13.82 3.90
CA GLN A 49 16.32 -12.99 4.86
C GLN A 49 15.47 -12.63 6.10
N LEU A 50 14.15 -12.64 5.99
CA LEU A 50 13.21 -12.34 7.06
C LEU A 50 12.74 -13.57 7.85
N LYS A 51 13.23 -14.78 7.54
CA LYS A 51 12.88 -15.99 8.30
C LYS A 51 13.14 -15.80 9.80
N GLY A 52 12.14 -16.14 10.60
CA GLY A 52 12.19 -15.97 12.05
C GLY A 52 11.94 -14.54 12.55
N SER A 53 11.59 -13.60 11.66
CA SER A 53 11.17 -12.23 11.97
C SER A 53 9.66 -12.08 11.80
N ASP A 54 9.06 -11.13 12.55
CA ASP A 54 7.65 -10.75 12.38
C ASP A 54 7.44 -9.73 11.25
N VAL A 55 8.52 -9.17 10.69
CA VAL A 55 8.47 -8.19 9.59
C VAL A 55 7.94 -8.88 8.33
N LYS A 56 6.89 -8.29 7.72
CA LYS A 56 6.26 -8.85 6.51
C LYS A 56 6.96 -8.37 5.24
N VAL A 57 6.94 -9.20 4.20
CA VAL A 57 7.28 -8.77 2.83
C VAL A 57 6.01 -8.23 2.20
N CYS A 58 5.97 -6.93 1.89
CA CYS A 58 4.92 -6.28 1.13
C CYS A 58 5.41 -6.01 -0.30
N VAL A 59 4.54 -6.17 -1.29
CA VAL A 59 4.88 -5.90 -2.69
C VAL A 59 3.76 -5.15 -3.40
N PRO A 60 4.12 -4.24 -4.34
CA PRO A 60 3.13 -3.55 -5.17
C PRO A 60 2.58 -4.48 -6.27
N ILE A 61 1.31 -4.26 -6.64
CA ILE A 61 0.59 -4.98 -7.70
C ILE A 61 0.02 -3.97 -8.70
N GLY A 62 0.23 -4.21 -10.00
CA GLY A 62 -0.19 -3.29 -11.06
C GLY A 62 0.49 -1.92 -10.96
N PHE A 63 1.67 -1.89 -10.44
CA PHE A 63 2.36 -0.68 -10.00
C PHE A 63 3.30 -0.11 -11.07
N PRO A 64 3.45 1.24 -11.19
CA PRO A 64 2.76 2.26 -10.37
C PRO A 64 1.45 2.77 -11.00
N LEU A 65 1.09 2.35 -12.22
CA LEU A 65 0.04 2.98 -13.03
C LEU A 65 -1.38 2.47 -12.73
N GLY A 66 -1.53 1.26 -12.20
CA GLY A 66 -2.84 0.65 -11.99
C GLY A 66 -3.59 0.28 -13.28
N ALA A 67 -2.94 0.40 -14.44
CA ALA A 67 -3.55 0.30 -15.78
C ALA A 67 -3.48 -1.10 -16.41
N ASN A 68 -2.99 -2.08 -15.67
CA ASN A 68 -3.02 -3.49 -16.09
C ASN A 68 -4.46 -4.02 -16.07
N THR A 69 -4.72 -5.08 -16.83
CA THR A 69 -6.00 -5.79 -16.74
C THR A 69 -6.14 -6.49 -15.38
N SER A 70 -7.37 -6.71 -14.94
CA SER A 70 -7.65 -7.37 -13.66
C SER A 70 -7.05 -8.77 -13.58
N ASP A 71 -7.06 -9.53 -14.68
CA ASP A 71 -6.47 -10.87 -14.74
C ASP A 71 -4.94 -10.84 -14.53
N VAL A 72 -4.26 -9.83 -15.09
CA VAL A 72 -2.81 -9.63 -14.90
C VAL A 72 -2.51 -9.29 -13.44
N LYS A 73 -3.28 -8.39 -12.82
CA LYS A 73 -3.11 -8.07 -11.39
C LYS A 73 -3.38 -9.28 -10.49
N ALA A 74 -4.41 -10.07 -10.79
CA ALA A 74 -4.71 -11.30 -10.06
C ALA A 74 -3.59 -12.34 -10.20
N PHE A 75 -3.01 -12.49 -11.39
CA PHE A 75 -1.86 -13.37 -11.62
C PHE A 75 -0.65 -12.89 -10.84
N GLU A 76 -0.30 -11.61 -10.93
CA GLU A 76 0.80 -10.98 -10.20
C GLU A 76 0.66 -11.18 -8.68
N THR A 77 -0.56 -11.03 -8.16
CA THR A 77 -0.87 -11.27 -6.75
C THR A 77 -0.60 -12.72 -6.32
N LYS A 78 -1.06 -13.69 -7.11
CA LYS A 78 -0.84 -15.12 -6.82
C LYS A 78 0.65 -15.47 -6.85
N ASP A 79 1.36 -14.99 -7.87
CA ASP A 79 2.80 -15.21 -8.02
C ASP A 79 3.58 -14.63 -6.84
N ALA A 80 3.24 -13.39 -6.43
CA ALA A 80 3.86 -12.71 -5.30
C ALA A 80 3.68 -13.50 -3.99
N ILE A 81 2.46 -13.96 -3.70
CA ILE A 81 2.15 -14.70 -2.47
C ILE A 81 2.84 -16.07 -2.47
N GLN A 82 2.86 -16.77 -3.60
CA GLN A 82 3.56 -18.06 -3.74
C GLN A 82 5.07 -17.93 -3.47
N LYS A 83 5.65 -16.77 -3.79
CA LYS A 83 7.07 -16.47 -3.55
C LYS A 83 7.37 -15.93 -2.15
N GLY A 84 6.35 -15.68 -1.32
CA GLY A 84 6.53 -15.32 0.09
C GLY A 84 6.08 -13.91 0.48
N ALA A 85 5.34 -13.20 -0.38
CA ALA A 85 4.73 -11.95 0.02
C ALA A 85 3.66 -12.20 1.10
N GLY A 86 3.72 -11.45 2.20
CA GLY A 86 2.76 -11.48 3.30
C GLY A 86 1.72 -10.35 3.25
N GLU A 87 1.95 -9.35 2.41
CA GLU A 87 1.02 -8.23 2.15
C GLU A 87 1.18 -7.79 0.68
N VAL A 88 0.11 -7.25 0.08
CA VAL A 88 0.13 -6.70 -1.28
C VAL A 88 -0.53 -5.31 -1.31
N ASP A 89 0.09 -4.38 -2.06
CA ASP A 89 -0.37 -3.00 -2.24
C ASP A 89 -0.73 -2.80 -3.73
N MET A 90 -2.00 -3.02 -4.12
CA MET A 90 -2.44 -2.83 -5.51
C MET A 90 -2.75 -1.37 -5.82
N VAL A 91 -2.56 -0.96 -7.08
CA VAL A 91 -3.01 0.36 -7.57
C VAL A 91 -4.34 0.22 -8.28
N ILE A 92 -5.31 1.11 -7.98
CA ILE A 92 -6.61 1.13 -8.68
C ILE A 92 -6.43 1.49 -10.16
N ASN A 93 -7.41 1.13 -10.99
CA ASN A 93 -7.50 1.67 -12.35
C ASN A 93 -8.06 3.10 -12.30
N VAL A 94 -7.15 4.08 -12.24
CA VAL A 94 -7.49 5.50 -12.14
C VAL A 94 -8.29 5.96 -13.36
N GLY A 95 -7.93 5.49 -14.57
CA GLY A 95 -8.64 5.83 -15.80
C GLY A 95 -10.10 5.37 -15.80
N ALA A 96 -10.35 4.16 -15.31
CA ALA A 96 -11.71 3.63 -15.15
C ALA A 96 -12.51 4.45 -14.11
N LEU A 97 -11.89 4.81 -12.98
CA LEU A 97 -12.52 5.65 -11.98
C LEU A 97 -12.90 7.03 -12.54
N LYS A 98 -11.97 7.68 -13.28
CA LYS A 98 -12.21 8.96 -13.96
C LYS A 98 -13.35 8.87 -14.99
N SER A 99 -13.46 7.74 -15.66
CA SER A 99 -14.53 7.45 -16.62
C SER A 99 -15.85 7.04 -15.96
N LYS A 100 -15.89 6.98 -14.64
CA LYS A 100 -17.03 6.51 -13.83
C LYS A 100 -17.43 5.04 -14.11
N ASP A 101 -16.50 4.24 -14.67
CA ASP A 101 -16.67 2.79 -14.79
C ASP A 101 -16.38 2.12 -13.44
N TYR A 102 -17.30 2.34 -12.51
CA TYR A 102 -17.16 1.86 -11.14
C TYR A 102 -17.23 0.33 -11.03
N ASP A 103 -17.93 -0.30 -11.96
CA ASP A 103 -18.01 -1.77 -12.03
C ASP A 103 -16.66 -2.39 -12.39
N LEU A 104 -15.92 -1.76 -13.31
CA LEU A 104 -14.56 -2.20 -13.63
C LEU A 104 -13.63 -1.98 -12.43
N VAL A 105 -13.68 -0.82 -11.78
CA VAL A 105 -12.82 -0.54 -10.60
C VAL A 105 -13.08 -1.55 -9.49
N GLU A 106 -14.34 -1.85 -9.16
CA GLU A 106 -14.68 -2.82 -8.13
C GLU A 106 -14.22 -4.23 -8.49
N ARG A 107 -14.48 -4.68 -9.73
CA ARG A 107 -14.03 -6.00 -10.21
C ARG A 107 -12.52 -6.15 -10.18
N ASP A 108 -11.79 -5.10 -10.55
CA ASP A 108 -10.33 -5.06 -10.54
C ASP A 108 -9.77 -5.26 -9.11
N ILE A 109 -10.31 -4.53 -8.14
CA ILE A 109 -9.93 -4.69 -6.74
C ILE A 109 -10.32 -6.08 -6.22
N ARG A 110 -11.54 -6.53 -6.51
CA ARG A 110 -12.05 -7.84 -6.08
C ARG A 110 -11.21 -8.99 -6.63
N ALA A 111 -10.76 -8.90 -7.88
CA ALA A 111 -9.91 -9.91 -8.50
C ALA A 111 -8.57 -10.08 -7.74
N VAL A 112 -7.99 -8.97 -7.24
CA VAL A 112 -6.79 -9.01 -6.39
C VAL A 112 -7.11 -9.57 -5.00
N VAL A 113 -8.20 -9.13 -4.36
CA VAL A 113 -8.61 -9.63 -3.04
C VAL A 113 -8.86 -11.15 -3.06
N GLU A 114 -9.57 -11.64 -4.08
CA GLU A 114 -9.81 -13.08 -4.26
C GLU A 114 -8.52 -13.85 -4.52
N ALA A 115 -7.64 -13.29 -5.36
CA ALA A 115 -6.32 -13.88 -5.66
C ALA A 115 -5.41 -13.90 -4.42
N ALA A 116 -5.57 -12.93 -3.52
CA ALA A 116 -4.80 -12.83 -2.27
C ALA A 116 -5.18 -13.91 -1.25
N ASN A 117 -6.37 -14.50 -1.36
CA ASN A 117 -6.82 -15.64 -0.55
C ASN A 117 -6.55 -15.47 0.96
N GLY A 118 -6.91 -14.31 1.52
CA GLY A 118 -6.73 -13.97 2.92
C GLY A 118 -5.40 -13.27 3.26
N THR A 119 -4.49 -13.11 2.30
CA THR A 119 -3.32 -12.23 2.47
C THR A 119 -3.81 -10.78 2.43
N LEU A 120 -3.26 -9.94 3.32
CA LEU A 120 -3.66 -8.54 3.48
C LEU A 120 -3.47 -7.74 2.18
N VAL A 121 -4.54 -7.06 1.75
CA VAL A 121 -4.59 -6.23 0.54
C VAL A 121 -4.79 -4.76 0.90
N LYS A 122 -3.89 -3.89 0.41
CA LYS A 122 -4.05 -2.44 0.47
C LYS A 122 -4.30 -1.90 -0.93
N VAL A 123 -5.22 -0.94 -1.05
CA VAL A 123 -5.62 -0.33 -2.33
C VAL A 123 -5.09 1.09 -2.41
N ILE A 124 -4.12 1.32 -3.30
CA ILE A 124 -3.55 2.64 -3.58
C ILE A 124 -4.50 3.40 -4.48
N LEU A 125 -4.99 4.54 -4.00
CA LEU A 125 -5.95 5.38 -4.70
C LEU A 125 -5.28 6.37 -5.66
N GLU A 126 -4.02 6.78 -5.38
CA GLU A 126 -3.29 7.88 -6.02
C GLU A 126 -4.04 9.20 -5.87
N THR A 127 -4.21 9.63 -4.63
CA THR A 127 -5.09 10.74 -4.24
C THR A 127 -4.78 12.06 -4.94
N CYS A 128 -3.51 12.31 -5.31
CA CYS A 128 -3.13 13.53 -6.02
C CYS A 128 -3.72 13.66 -7.43
N LEU A 129 -4.27 12.58 -7.99
CA LEU A 129 -4.96 12.57 -9.29
C LEU A 129 -6.48 12.68 -9.16
N LEU A 130 -7.03 12.66 -7.94
CA LEU A 130 -8.46 12.50 -7.67
C LEU A 130 -9.07 13.76 -7.04
N THR A 131 -10.33 14.05 -7.38
CA THR A 131 -11.15 14.96 -6.59
C THR A 131 -11.61 14.29 -5.30
N ASP A 132 -12.14 15.05 -4.34
CA ASP A 132 -12.62 14.49 -3.07
C ASP A 132 -13.78 13.51 -3.28
N GLU A 133 -14.68 13.78 -4.22
CA GLU A 133 -15.76 12.86 -4.58
C GLU A 133 -15.23 11.55 -5.17
N GLU A 134 -14.17 11.62 -5.98
CA GLU A 134 -13.51 10.43 -6.53
C GLU A 134 -12.77 9.63 -5.46
N LYS A 135 -12.10 10.31 -4.49
CA LYS A 135 -11.48 9.65 -3.34
C LYS A 135 -12.51 8.89 -2.50
N VAL A 136 -13.65 9.54 -2.19
CA VAL A 136 -14.75 8.91 -1.47
C VAL A 136 -15.28 7.69 -2.23
N LYS A 137 -15.51 7.82 -3.55
CA LYS A 137 -16.00 6.72 -4.38
C LYS A 137 -15.01 5.57 -4.40
N ALA A 138 -13.71 5.83 -4.59
CA ALA A 138 -12.67 4.80 -4.60
C ALA A 138 -12.57 4.05 -3.25
N CYS A 139 -12.67 4.76 -2.13
CA CYS A 139 -12.73 4.16 -0.79
C CYS A 139 -13.93 3.21 -0.64
N GLN A 140 -15.12 3.64 -1.09
CA GLN A 140 -16.33 2.81 -1.03
C GLN A 140 -16.21 1.55 -1.89
N LEU A 141 -15.60 1.66 -3.08
CA LEU A 141 -15.37 0.52 -3.98
C LEU A 141 -14.35 -0.46 -3.39
N ALA A 142 -13.27 0.04 -2.79
CA ALA A 142 -12.28 -0.78 -2.09
C ALA A 142 -12.91 -1.56 -0.92
N GLN A 143 -13.74 -0.89 -0.12
CA GLN A 143 -14.46 -1.52 0.98
C GLN A 143 -15.46 -2.59 0.48
N LYS A 144 -16.23 -2.28 -0.56
CA LYS A 144 -17.19 -3.20 -1.16
C LYS A 144 -16.51 -4.42 -1.78
N ALA A 145 -15.30 -4.24 -2.32
CA ALA A 145 -14.49 -5.33 -2.88
C ALA A 145 -13.83 -6.22 -1.82
N GLY A 146 -13.82 -5.81 -0.54
CA GLY A 146 -13.28 -6.58 0.57
C GLY A 146 -11.79 -6.36 0.85
N ALA A 147 -11.23 -5.22 0.43
CA ALA A 147 -9.85 -4.87 0.76
C ALA A 147 -9.70 -4.53 2.25
N ASP A 148 -8.49 -4.74 2.80
CA ASP A 148 -8.18 -4.50 4.21
C ASP A 148 -7.80 -3.04 4.49
N PHE A 149 -7.17 -2.38 3.52
CA PHE A 149 -6.70 -0.99 3.62
C PHE A 149 -6.99 -0.20 2.36
N VAL A 150 -7.15 1.11 2.53
CA VAL A 150 -6.93 2.11 1.49
C VAL A 150 -5.61 2.85 1.74
N LYS A 151 -4.86 3.14 0.67
CA LYS A 151 -3.56 3.81 0.71
C LYS A 151 -3.58 5.04 -0.19
N THR A 152 -2.97 6.13 0.25
CA THR A 152 -3.02 7.40 -0.49
C THR A 152 -2.31 7.36 -1.83
N SER A 153 -1.05 6.94 -1.88
CA SER A 153 -0.16 7.28 -2.99
C SER A 153 0.84 6.19 -3.33
N THR A 154 1.28 6.16 -4.59
CA THR A 154 2.37 5.29 -5.05
C THR A 154 3.75 5.81 -4.66
N GLY A 155 3.91 7.14 -4.58
CA GLY A 155 5.21 7.82 -4.49
C GLY A 155 5.87 8.06 -5.86
N PHE A 156 5.22 7.70 -6.97
CA PHE A 156 5.71 7.84 -8.35
C PHE A 156 4.89 8.86 -9.16
N SER A 157 4.01 9.60 -8.52
CA SER A 157 3.20 10.67 -9.13
C SER A 157 3.58 12.04 -8.55
N THR A 158 2.75 13.05 -8.77
CA THR A 158 3.02 14.45 -8.45
C THR A 158 2.87 14.80 -6.97
N GLY A 159 2.21 13.94 -6.16
CA GLY A 159 1.95 14.19 -4.74
C GLY A 159 2.01 12.93 -3.87
N GLY A 160 2.11 13.15 -2.57
CA GLY A 160 2.04 12.13 -1.52
C GLY A 160 0.81 12.32 -0.65
N ALA A 161 0.79 11.69 0.53
CA ALA A 161 -0.27 11.82 1.52
C ALA A 161 -0.39 13.26 2.03
N THR A 162 -1.64 13.70 2.25
CA THR A 162 -1.97 14.89 3.04
C THR A 162 -2.81 14.48 4.25
N VAL A 163 -2.81 15.31 5.28
CA VAL A 163 -3.61 15.08 6.50
C VAL A 163 -5.11 15.08 6.16
N GLU A 164 -5.51 15.96 5.25
CA GLU A 164 -6.87 16.10 4.76
C GLU A 164 -7.34 14.83 4.03
N ASP A 165 -6.49 14.27 3.15
CA ASP A 165 -6.79 13.02 2.44
C ASP A 165 -6.97 11.85 3.41
N VAL A 166 -6.06 11.71 4.38
CA VAL A 166 -6.13 10.66 5.40
C VAL A 166 -7.41 10.79 6.23
N ALA A 167 -7.75 12.01 6.66
CA ALA A 167 -8.99 12.26 7.41
C ALA A 167 -10.25 11.95 6.58
N LEU A 168 -10.26 12.34 5.29
CA LEU A 168 -11.37 12.04 4.36
C LEU A 168 -11.52 10.53 4.14
N MET A 169 -10.42 9.83 3.90
CA MET A 169 -10.40 8.38 3.72
C MET A 169 -10.90 7.66 4.97
N ARG A 170 -10.39 8.03 6.17
CA ARG A 170 -10.86 7.47 7.45
C ARG A 170 -12.35 7.69 7.67
N LYS A 171 -12.84 8.92 7.42
CA LYS A 171 -14.27 9.24 7.53
C LYS A 171 -15.12 8.37 6.60
N THR A 172 -14.60 8.06 5.41
CA THR A 172 -15.33 7.30 4.39
C THR A 172 -15.38 5.81 4.70
N VAL A 173 -14.24 5.20 5.07
CA VAL A 173 -14.16 3.74 5.29
C VAL A 173 -14.60 3.30 6.68
N GLY A 174 -14.84 4.25 7.59
CA GLY A 174 -15.24 3.93 8.97
C GLY A 174 -14.09 3.33 9.80
N PRO A 175 -14.41 2.68 10.94
CA PRO A 175 -13.40 2.27 11.91
C PRO A 175 -12.70 0.94 11.59
N ASP A 176 -13.25 0.10 10.73
CA ASP A 176 -12.82 -1.31 10.61
C ASP A 176 -11.79 -1.53 9.51
N MET A 177 -11.77 -0.68 8.48
CA MET A 177 -10.80 -0.73 7.40
C MET A 177 -9.57 0.13 7.72
N GLY A 178 -8.36 -0.33 7.40
CA GLY A 178 -7.13 0.42 7.61
C GLY A 178 -6.96 1.59 6.64
N VAL A 179 -6.20 2.62 7.06
CA VAL A 179 -5.77 3.72 6.19
C VAL A 179 -4.25 3.81 6.22
N LYS A 180 -3.61 3.89 5.06
CA LYS A 180 -2.16 4.03 4.93
C LYS A 180 -1.81 5.36 4.28
N ALA A 181 -1.04 6.19 4.99
CA ALA A 181 -0.41 7.39 4.45
C ALA A 181 0.93 7.01 3.79
N SER A 182 1.08 7.31 2.50
CA SER A 182 2.28 6.99 1.73
C SER A 182 2.85 8.26 1.09
N GLY A 183 4.12 8.53 1.40
CA GLY A 183 4.73 9.82 1.10
C GLY A 183 4.18 10.94 2.01
N GLY A 184 4.88 12.05 2.10
CA GLY A 184 4.42 13.19 2.92
C GLY A 184 4.93 13.19 4.37
N ALA A 185 5.17 12.05 5.01
CA ALA A 185 5.80 11.98 6.32
C ALA A 185 7.32 12.14 6.20
N ARG A 186 7.84 13.27 6.63
CA ARG A 186 9.28 13.61 6.58
C ARG A 186 9.87 13.83 7.97
N SER A 187 9.02 13.94 8.99
CA SER A 187 9.39 14.15 10.38
C SER A 187 8.55 13.26 11.31
N TYR A 188 8.93 13.24 12.57
CA TYR A 188 8.16 12.62 13.63
C TYR A 188 6.79 13.31 13.81
N GLU A 189 6.78 14.63 13.71
CA GLU A 189 5.59 15.48 13.81
C GLU A 189 4.60 15.17 12.68
N ASP A 190 5.08 15.01 11.44
CA ASP A 190 4.24 14.60 10.31
C ASP A 190 3.61 13.22 10.58
N ALA A 191 4.41 12.27 11.06
CA ALA A 191 3.92 10.93 11.38
C ALA A 191 2.81 10.98 12.45
N LEU A 192 2.98 11.79 13.49
CA LEU A 192 1.95 11.98 14.52
C LEU A 192 0.68 12.64 13.95
N ALA A 193 0.83 13.62 13.05
CA ALA A 193 -0.32 14.29 12.43
C ALA A 193 -1.14 13.30 11.58
N PHE A 194 -0.51 12.41 10.82
CA PHE A 194 -1.22 11.35 10.08
C PHE A 194 -1.91 10.35 11.01
N ILE A 195 -1.25 9.94 12.09
CA ILE A 195 -1.84 9.02 13.08
C ILE A 195 -3.04 9.67 13.77
N GLU A 196 -2.96 10.95 14.10
CA GLU A 196 -4.07 11.69 14.71
C GLU A 196 -5.25 11.85 13.73
N ALA A 197 -4.97 12.13 12.45
CA ALA A 197 -5.98 12.24 11.41
C ALA A 197 -6.72 10.91 11.18
N ASP A 198 -6.01 9.82 11.26
CA ASP A 198 -6.58 8.47 11.12
C ASP A 198 -7.27 7.97 12.41
N ARG A 199 -6.74 8.32 13.56
CA ARG A 199 -7.24 7.96 14.91
C ARG A 199 -7.35 6.47 15.23
N LYS A 200 -6.90 5.52 14.37
CA LYS A 200 -7.09 4.08 14.65
C LYS A 200 -6.02 3.10 14.15
N SER A 201 -5.79 2.98 12.86
CA SER A 201 -4.97 1.88 12.30
C SER A 201 -4.10 2.34 11.14
N THR A 202 -3.35 3.42 11.38
CA THR A 202 -2.49 4.01 10.36
C THR A 202 -1.33 3.09 10.04
N ARG A 203 -1.01 2.96 8.75
CA ARG A 203 0.31 2.55 8.27
C ARG A 203 0.98 3.74 7.60
N LEU A 204 2.27 3.82 7.68
CA LEU A 204 3.08 4.92 7.16
C LEU A 204 4.16 4.37 6.23
N THR A 205 4.31 4.98 5.06
CA THR A 205 5.54 4.89 4.29
C THR A 205 6.22 6.25 4.37
N PRO A 206 7.23 6.42 5.22
CA PRO A 206 8.01 7.66 5.29
C PRO A 206 8.70 7.93 3.97
N VAL A 207 8.93 9.20 3.67
CA VAL A 207 9.82 9.58 2.56
C VAL A 207 11.23 9.14 2.95
N THR A 208 11.80 8.21 2.21
CA THR A 208 13.21 7.86 2.37
C THR A 208 14.05 9.06 1.95
N LEU A 209 14.75 9.66 2.88
CA LEU A 209 15.70 10.74 2.64
C LEU A 209 16.97 10.21 1.99
#